data_6e83f49a46d9000feb7836bce98f0d47
#
_entry.id   6e83f49a46d9000feb7836bce98f0d47
#
_cell.length_a   1.000
_cell.length_b   1.000
_cell.length_c   1.000
_cell.angle_alpha   90.00
_cell.angle_beta   90.00
_cell.angle_gamma   90.00
#
_symmetry.space_group_name_H-M   'P 1'
#
loop_
_entity.id
_entity.type
_entity.pdbx_description
1 polymer ?
#
loop_
_entity_poly.entity_id
_entity_poly.type
_entity_poly.pdbx_seq_one_letter_code
_entity_poly.pdbx_strand_id
1 'polypeptide(L)'
;MTRHPGDTKRLIALADLQPGARVLDLGAGDGDGVRLLRFLGYDACGVDRKAAPDVDEGDLLRTGFADASFDAVMSECAFFVSGDVPGALKESARLLAPGGTLLLADVFFEDPASLLETAGLRLIVKEDWTDAWREYYLRSIWEGTAEPCPIPKGSCQYWMLIGRKG
;
A
#
# COMPACT_ATOMS: atom_id res chain seq x y z
N MET A 1 -1.54 8.11 15.48
CA MET A 1 -1.24 9.18 14.51
C MET A 1 -1.03 8.54 13.16
N THR A 2 -1.87 8.83 12.21
CA THR A 2 -1.74 8.28 10.84
C THR A 2 -0.49 8.86 10.19
N ARG A 3 0.42 7.99 9.74
CA ARG A 3 1.68 8.39 9.10
C ARG A 3 1.53 8.81 7.63
N HIS A 4 0.32 8.83 7.14
CA HIS A 4 0.03 9.11 5.73
C HIS A 4 -1.30 9.87 5.61
N PRO A 5 -1.50 10.64 4.54
CA PRO A 5 -2.68 11.47 4.34
C PRO A 5 -3.94 10.66 3.98
N GLY A 6 -3.74 9.39 3.65
CA GLY A 6 -4.81 8.51 3.20
C GLY A 6 -5.70 8.07 4.35
N ASP A 7 -6.91 7.72 4.01
CA ASP A 7 -7.87 7.08 4.89
C ASP A 7 -7.81 5.56 4.66
N THR A 8 -7.10 4.84 5.55
CA THR A 8 -6.97 3.38 5.46
C THR A 8 -8.33 2.68 5.42
N LYS A 9 -9.30 3.18 6.16
CA LYS A 9 -10.68 2.63 6.13
C LYS A 9 -11.31 2.81 4.76
N ARG A 10 -11.10 3.96 4.12
CA ARG A 10 -11.59 4.23 2.76
C ARG A 10 -10.94 3.27 1.77
N LEU A 11 -9.64 3.07 1.85
CA LEU A 11 -8.91 2.16 0.98
C LEU A 11 -9.44 0.72 1.11
N ILE A 12 -9.65 0.25 2.33
CA ILE A 12 -10.20 -1.08 2.58
C ILE A 12 -11.63 -1.19 2.05
N ALA A 13 -12.46 -0.16 2.26
CA ALA A 13 -13.84 -0.15 1.77
C ALA A 13 -13.94 -0.21 0.24
N LEU A 14 -13.04 0.49 -0.46
CA LEU A 14 -12.97 0.47 -1.93
C LEU A 14 -12.65 -0.91 -2.51
N ALA A 15 -11.94 -1.74 -1.75
CA ALA A 15 -11.51 -3.06 -2.21
C ALA A 15 -12.62 -4.11 -2.21
N ASP A 16 -13.68 -3.91 -1.44
CA ASP A 16 -14.82 -4.83 -1.31
C ASP A 16 -14.37 -6.29 -1.10
N LEU A 17 -13.51 -6.49 -0.11
CA LEU A 17 -12.94 -7.80 0.19
C LEU A 17 -13.97 -8.74 0.82
N GLN A 18 -13.86 -10.03 0.48
CA GLN A 18 -14.68 -11.06 1.12
C GLN A 18 -14.35 -11.20 2.61
N PRO A 19 -15.33 -11.47 3.47
CA PRO A 19 -15.08 -11.70 4.89
C PRO A 19 -14.02 -12.80 5.11
N GLY A 20 -13.09 -12.54 6.03
CA GLY A 20 -12.02 -13.49 6.35
C GLY A 20 -10.89 -13.58 5.32
N ALA A 21 -10.87 -12.72 4.31
CA ALA A 21 -9.80 -12.69 3.32
C ALA A 21 -8.42 -12.61 3.99
N ARG A 22 -7.44 -13.32 3.40
CA ARG A 22 -6.04 -13.27 3.83
C ARG A 22 -5.40 -12.03 3.24
N VAL A 23 -4.95 -11.11 4.09
CA VAL A 23 -4.41 -9.80 3.68
C VAL A 23 -2.99 -9.63 4.21
N LEU A 24 -2.07 -9.26 3.32
CA LEU A 24 -0.72 -8.85 3.68
C LEU A 24 -0.58 -7.34 3.57
N ASP A 25 -0.13 -6.69 4.63
CA ASP A 25 0.26 -5.28 4.62
C ASP A 25 1.76 -5.16 4.37
N LEU A 26 2.12 -4.69 3.18
CA LEU A 26 3.50 -4.47 2.73
C LEU A 26 3.97 -3.07 3.11
N GLY A 27 5.02 -2.99 3.93
CA GLY A 27 5.45 -1.73 4.51
C GLY A 27 4.54 -1.31 5.66
N ALA A 28 4.23 -2.25 6.54
CA ALA A 28 3.21 -2.13 7.58
C ALA A 28 3.56 -1.15 8.72
N GLY A 29 4.79 -0.66 8.77
CA GLY A 29 5.24 0.32 9.77
C GLY A 29 5.05 -0.19 11.19
N ASP A 30 4.28 0.53 11.98
CA ASP A 30 3.97 0.18 13.38
C ASP A 30 2.84 -0.85 13.54
N GLY A 31 2.23 -1.31 12.45
CA GLY A 31 1.20 -2.34 12.45
C GLY A 31 -0.24 -1.84 12.62
N ASP A 32 -0.48 -0.55 12.61
CA ASP A 32 -1.85 0.00 12.75
C ASP A 32 -2.78 -0.51 11.65
N GLY A 33 -2.31 -0.62 10.41
CA GLY A 33 -3.08 -1.19 9.30
C GLY A 33 -3.43 -2.66 9.51
N VAL A 34 -2.49 -3.44 10.01
CA VAL A 34 -2.70 -4.86 10.34
C VAL A 34 -3.78 -5.02 11.42
N ARG A 35 -3.67 -4.23 12.48
CA ARG A 35 -4.66 -4.26 13.58
C ARG A 35 -6.04 -3.84 13.14
N LEU A 36 -6.14 -2.82 12.27
CA LEU A 36 -7.41 -2.38 11.69
C LEU A 36 -8.02 -3.48 10.82
N LEU A 37 -7.24 -4.12 9.94
CA LEU A 37 -7.71 -5.23 9.12
C LEU A 37 -8.24 -6.39 9.97
N ARG A 38 -7.52 -6.76 11.03
CA ARG A 38 -7.96 -7.81 11.97
C ARG A 38 -9.25 -7.41 12.71
N PHE A 39 -9.35 -6.15 13.14
CA PHE A 39 -10.57 -5.63 13.76
C PHE A 39 -11.79 -5.70 12.83
N LEU A 40 -11.57 -5.52 11.53
CA LEU A 40 -12.61 -5.64 10.50
C LEU A 40 -12.91 -7.08 10.09
N GLY A 41 -12.25 -8.08 10.69
CA GLY A 41 -12.52 -9.49 10.48
C GLY A 41 -11.68 -10.18 9.40
N TYR A 42 -10.62 -9.54 8.92
CA TYR A 42 -9.69 -10.14 7.96
C TYR A 42 -8.56 -10.92 8.66
N ASP A 43 -8.04 -11.94 7.99
CA ASP A 43 -6.84 -12.65 8.40
C ASP A 43 -5.61 -11.89 7.88
N ALA A 44 -5.07 -11.00 8.72
CA ALA A 44 -4.05 -10.06 8.30
C ALA A 44 -2.71 -10.26 9.01
N CYS A 45 -1.63 -10.06 8.26
CA CYS A 45 -0.26 -9.95 8.76
C CYS A 45 0.45 -8.80 8.04
N GLY A 46 1.60 -8.41 8.54
CA GLY A 46 2.37 -7.29 7.98
C GLY A 46 3.87 -7.58 7.92
N VAL A 47 4.54 -6.94 6.98
CA VAL A 47 5.99 -6.97 6.79
C VAL A 47 6.50 -5.55 6.67
N ASP A 48 7.60 -5.25 7.34
CA ASP A 48 8.33 -3.99 7.24
C ASP A 48 9.83 -4.23 7.43
N ARG A 49 10.66 -3.25 7.09
CA ARG A 49 12.12 -3.32 7.31
C ARG A 49 12.49 -3.43 8.78
N LYS A 50 11.63 -2.95 9.66
CA LYS A 50 11.75 -3.08 11.10
C LYS A 50 10.58 -3.90 11.63
N ALA A 51 10.88 -4.91 12.43
CA ALA A 51 9.86 -5.60 13.19
C ALA A 51 9.15 -4.64 14.15
N ALA A 52 7.85 -4.85 14.32
CA ALA A 52 7.01 -4.16 15.28
C ALA A 52 5.99 -5.18 15.84
N PRO A 53 5.21 -4.84 16.87
CA PRO A 53 4.11 -5.69 17.26
C PRO A 53 3.18 -5.96 16.05
N ASP A 54 2.88 -7.22 15.76
CA ASP A 54 2.08 -7.66 14.62
C ASP A 54 2.72 -7.47 13.22
N VAL A 55 3.99 -7.09 13.17
CA VAL A 55 4.74 -6.85 11.93
C VAL A 55 6.05 -7.62 11.95
N ASP A 56 6.26 -8.48 10.97
CA ASP A 56 7.51 -9.22 10.80
C ASP A 56 8.54 -8.38 10.05
N GLU A 57 9.81 -8.59 10.38
CA GLU A 57 10.91 -7.98 9.62
C GLU A 57 11.06 -8.66 8.26
N GLY A 58 11.14 -7.86 7.19
CA GLY A 58 11.33 -8.37 5.84
C GLY A 58 11.44 -7.26 4.80
N ASP A 59 11.69 -7.69 3.56
CA ASP A 59 11.82 -6.81 2.40
C ASP A 59 10.55 -6.92 1.55
N LEU A 60 9.86 -5.78 1.35
CA LEU A 60 8.63 -5.74 0.54
C LEU A 60 8.87 -6.06 -0.94
N LEU A 61 10.12 -5.98 -1.42
CA LEU A 61 10.48 -6.38 -2.78
C LEU A 61 10.73 -7.88 -2.91
N ARG A 62 10.92 -8.58 -1.79
CA ARG A 62 11.25 -10.00 -1.73
C ARG A 62 10.85 -10.60 -0.38
N THR A 63 9.57 -10.81 -0.19
CA THR A 63 9.02 -11.19 1.12
C THR A 63 9.34 -12.61 1.54
N GLY A 64 9.59 -13.51 0.59
CA GLY A 64 9.79 -14.94 0.87
C GLY A 64 8.50 -15.75 1.03
N PHE A 65 7.33 -15.15 1.03
CA PHE A 65 6.06 -15.89 1.01
C PHE A 65 5.88 -16.65 -0.32
N ALA A 66 5.14 -17.72 -0.27
CA ALA A 66 4.80 -18.50 -1.46
C ALA A 66 3.93 -17.69 -2.46
N ASP A 67 4.02 -18.06 -3.73
CA ASP A 67 3.14 -17.52 -4.77
C ASP A 67 1.66 -17.75 -4.41
N ALA A 68 0.82 -16.80 -4.76
CA ALA A 68 -0.64 -16.91 -4.60
C ALA A 68 -1.10 -17.21 -3.16
N SER A 69 -0.35 -16.74 -2.16
CA SER A 69 -0.64 -17.03 -0.74
C SER A 69 -1.61 -16.05 -0.08
N PHE A 70 -1.96 -14.94 -0.75
CA PHE A 70 -2.86 -13.92 -0.22
C PHE A 70 -4.04 -13.62 -1.15
N ASP A 71 -5.17 -13.32 -0.56
CA ASP A 71 -6.37 -12.85 -1.27
C ASP A 71 -6.29 -11.35 -1.57
N ALA A 72 -5.56 -10.62 -0.74
CA ALA A 72 -5.30 -9.20 -0.92
C ALA A 72 -3.91 -8.80 -0.40
N VAL A 73 -3.34 -7.80 -1.03
CA VAL A 73 -2.12 -7.10 -0.59
C VAL A 73 -2.46 -5.64 -0.43
N MET A 74 -2.13 -5.05 0.72
CA MET A 74 -2.31 -3.64 1.01
C MET A 74 -0.95 -2.97 1.17
N SER A 75 -0.80 -1.74 0.70
CA SER A 75 0.36 -0.91 1.00
C SER A 75 -0.01 0.57 0.98
N GLU A 76 0.54 1.30 1.93
CA GLU A 76 0.36 2.75 2.04
C GLU A 76 1.71 3.43 2.23
N CYS A 77 2.10 4.29 1.28
CA CYS A 77 3.31 5.11 1.30
C CYS A 77 4.63 4.32 1.44
N ALA A 78 4.66 3.07 1.00
CA ALA A 78 5.86 2.22 1.13
C ALA A 78 6.53 1.90 -0.21
N PHE A 79 5.79 1.82 -1.31
CA PHE A 79 6.36 1.46 -2.61
C PHE A 79 7.29 2.54 -3.15
N PHE A 80 6.88 3.80 -3.08
CA PHE A 80 7.73 4.91 -3.47
C PHE A 80 9.03 4.97 -2.63
N VAL A 81 8.90 4.81 -1.32
CA VAL A 81 10.04 4.83 -0.38
C VAL A 81 11.01 3.67 -0.62
N SER A 82 10.53 2.55 -1.16
CA SER A 82 11.39 1.41 -1.52
C SER A 82 12.38 1.74 -2.63
N GLY A 83 12.10 2.75 -3.45
CA GLY A 83 12.90 3.12 -4.61
C GLY A 83 12.67 2.24 -5.85
N ASP A 84 11.78 1.26 -5.77
CA ASP A 84 11.47 0.33 -6.87
C ASP A 84 9.97 0.00 -6.91
N VAL A 85 9.16 0.94 -7.38
CA VAL A 85 7.70 0.74 -7.51
C VAL A 85 7.37 -0.42 -8.45
N PRO A 86 8.00 -0.58 -9.64
CA PRO A 86 7.75 -1.74 -10.48
C PRO A 86 8.05 -3.08 -9.79
N GLY A 87 9.15 -3.16 -9.05
CA GLY A 87 9.52 -4.36 -8.27
C GLY A 87 8.50 -4.68 -7.18
N ALA A 88 8.03 -3.66 -6.45
CA ALA A 88 7.00 -3.80 -5.41
C ALA A 88 5.66 -4.29 -5.99
N LEU A 89 5.26 -3.76 -7.14
CA LEU A 89 4.06 -4.21 -7.85
C LEU A 89 4.18 -5.65 -8.34
N LYS A 90 5.35 -6.03 -8.86
CA LYS A 90 5.63 -7.39 -9.29
C LYS A 90 5.56 -8.39 -8.14
N GLU A 91 6.17 -8.07 -7.00
CA GLU A 91 6.07 -8.90 -5.80
C GLU A 91 4.63 -9.02 -5.31
N SER A 92 3.88 -7.91 -5.28
CA SER A 92 2.46 -7.92 -4.92
C SER A 92 1.64 -8.84 -5.84
N ALA A 93 1.86 -8.75 -7.16
CA ALA A 93 1.20 -9.61 -8.12
C ALA A 93 1.54 -11.09 -7.93
N ARG A 94 2.80 -11.41 -7.60
CA ARG A 94 3.23 -12.77 -7.31
C ARG A 94 2.51 -13.34 -6.08
N LEU A 95 2.40 -12.53 -5.04
CA LEU A 95 1.78 -12.91 -3.75
C LEU A 95 0.27 -13.11 -3.85
N LEU A 96 -0.40 -12.39 -4.76
CA LEU A 96 -1.84 -12.47 -4.94
C LEU A 96 -2.28 -13.78 -5.59
N ALA A 97 -3.31 -14.39 -5.03
CA ALA A 97 -4.05 -15.46 -5.68
C ALA A 97 -4.72 -14.94 -6.97
N PRO A 98 -5.05 -15.83 -7.93
CA PRO A 98 -5.85 -15.42 -9.09
C PRO A 98 -7.14 -14.71 -8.64
N GLY A 99 -7.45 -13.57 -9.26
CA GLY A 99 -8.58 -12.74 -8.85
C GLY A 99 -8.34 -11.91 -7.57
N GLY A 100 -7.15 -12.01 -6.98
CA GLY A 100 -6.78 -11.27 -5.77
C GLY A 100 -6.69 -9.76 -5.99
N THR A 101 -6.75 -9.00 -4.91
CA THR A 101 -6.91 -7.54 -4.92
C THR A 101 -5.68 -6.83 -4.33
N LEU A 102 -5.15 -5.86 -5.05
CA LEU A 102 -4.17 -4.90 -4.54
C LEU A 102 -4.89 -3.64 -4.04
N LEU A 103 -4.62 -3.25 -2.79
CA LEU A 103 -5.02 -1.99 -2.19
C LEU A 103 -3.76 -1.13 -2.05
N LEU A 104 -3.68 -0.04 -2.79
CA LEU A 104 -2.47 0.79 -2.84
C LEU A 104 -2.79 2.27 -2.69
N ALA A 105 -2.13 2.95 -1.77
CA ALA A 105 -2.13 4.39 -1.66
C ALA A 105 -0.69 4.89 -1.63
N ASP A 106 -0.27 5.63 -2.66
CA ASP A 106 1.12 6.06 -2.80
C ASP A 106 1.28 7.24 -3.76
N VAL A 107 2.52 7.70 -3.86
CA VAL A 107 2.96 8.78 -4.74
C VAL A 107 3.38 8.22 -6.09
N PHE A 108 2.92 8.83 -7.16
CA PHE A 108 3.24 8.45 -8.54
C PHE A 108 3.70 9.64 -9.37
N PHE A 109 4.65 9.42 -10.25
CA PHE A 109 5.19 10.38 -11.24
C PHE A 109 4.69 10.11 -12.64
N GLU A 110 4.08 8.97 -12.85
CA GLU A 110 3.53 8.52 -14.13
C GLU A 110 2.16 7.87 -13.90
N ASP A 111 1.47 7.55 -14.99
CA ASP A 111 0.14 6.93 -14.88
C ASP A 111 0.24 5.56 -14.19
N PRO A 112 -0.40 5.38 -13.03
CA PRO A 112 -0.37 4.11 -12.32
C PRO A 112 -1.02 2.96 -13.08
N ALA A 113 -1.94 3.21 -14.01
CA ALA A 113 -2.57 2.16 -14.80
C ALA A 113 -1.55 1.36 -15.60
N SER A 114 -0.62 2.06 -16.28
CA SER A 114 0.45 1.41 -17.06
C SER A 114 1.39 0.60 -16.17
N LEU A 115 1.71 1.11 -14.98
CA LEU A 115 2.55 0.39 -14.01
C LEU A 115 1.87 -0.90 -13.53
N LEU A 116 0.58 -0.84 -13.21
CA LEU A 116 -0.19 -2.02 -12.80
C LEU A 116 -0.26 -3.07 -13.91
N GLU A 117 -0.58 -2.64 -15.14
CA GLU A 117 -0.66 -3.56 -16.29
C GLU A 117 0.66 -4.29 -16.54
N THR A 118 1.79 -3.59 -16.45
CA THR A 118 3.11 -4.20 -16.60
C THR A 118 3.39 -5.27 -15.54
N ALA A 119 2.80 -5.14 -14.36
CA ALA A 119 2.90 -6.13 -13.29
C ALA A 119 1.85 -7.26 -13.39
N GLY A 120 0.97 -7.23 -14.39
CA GLY A 120 -0.12 -8.20 -14.54
C GLY A 120 -1.36 -7.90 -13.69
N LEU A 121 -1.52 -6.64 -13.30
CA LEU A 121 -2.66 -6.16 -12.51
C LEU A 121 -3.52 -5.22 -13.36
N ARG A 122 -4.84 -5.30 -13.19
CA ARG A 122 -5.78 -4.40 -13.84
C ARG A 122 -6.27 -3.36 -12.84
N LEU A 123 -6.19 -2.09 -13.21
CA LEU A 123 -6.74 -1.00 -12.39
C LEU A 123 -8.27 -1.06 -12.38
N ILE A 124 -8.87 -1.12 -11.19
CA ILE A 124 -10.32 -1.18 -10.98
C ILE A 124 -10.86 0.16 -10.48
N VAL A 125 -10.20 0.76 -9.48
CA VAL A 125 -10.59 2.03 -8.87
C VAL A 125 -9.38 2.93 -8.76
N LYS A 126 -9.56 4.22 -9.03
CA LYS A 126 -8.56 5.25 -8.85
C LYS A 126 -9.21 6.50 -8.26
N GLU A 127 -8.74 6.93 -7.10
CA GLU A 127 -9.15 8.19 -6.47
C GLU A 127 -7.94 9.11 -6.30
N ASP A 128 -8.09 10.37 -6.68
CA ASP A 128 -7.07 11.40 -6.51
C ASP A 128 -7.10 11.97 -5.09
N TRP A 129 -6.02 11.73 -4.34
CA TRP A 129 -5.83 12.24 -2.98
C TRP A 129 -4.67 13.24 -2.91
N THR A 130 -4.26 13.81 -4.03
CA THR A 130 -3.09 14.69 -4.13
C THR A 130 -3.22 15.92 -3.24
N ASP A 131 -4.38 16.57 -3.22
CA ASP A 131 -4.57 17.78 -2.39
C ASP A 131 -4.55 17.44 -0.90
N ALA A 132 -5.18 16.35 -0.50
CA ALA A 132 -5.16 15.87 0.88
C ALA A 132 -3.73 15.48 1.32
N TRP A 133 -2.97 14.87 0.44
CA TRP A 133 -1.58 14.51 0.69
C TRP A 133 -0.68 15.74 0.84
N ARG A 134 -0.84 16.74 -0.01
CA ARG A 134 -0.09 17.99 0.08
C ARG A 134 -0.40 18.74 1.37
N GLU A 135 -1.66 18.82 1.75
CA GLU A 135 -2.09 19.45 3.00
C GLU A 135 -1.51 18.73 4.22
N TYR A 136 -1.59 17.39 4.26
CA TYR A 136 -1.01 16.57 5.31
C TYR A 136 0.51 16.80 5.42
N TYR A 137 1.21 16.82 4.29
CA TYR A 137 2.65 16.98 4.25
C TYR A 137 3.09 18.37 4.72
N LEU A 138 2.43 19.42 4.26
CA LEU A 138 2.69 20.81 4.70
C LEU A 138 2.43 20.96 6.20
N ARG A 139 1.37 20.40 6.72
CA ARG A 139 1.06 20.39 8.15
C ARG A 139 2.14 19.68 8.95
N SER A 140 2.59 18.51 8.47
CA SER A 140 3.65 17.73 9.11
C SER A 140 4.98 18.49 9.17
N ILE A 141 5.34 19.22 8.12
CA ILE A 141 6.51 20.12 8.12
C ILE A 141 6.34 21.22 9.17
N TRP A 142 5.19 21.86 9.19
CA TRP A 142 4.90 22.95 10.12
C TRP A 142 4.93 22.53 11.59
N GLU A 143 4.42 21.35 11.88
CA GLU A 143 4.41 20.74 13.22
C GLU A 143 5.74 20.09 13.60
N GLY A 144 6.71 20.01 12.69
CA GLY A 144 8.00 19.35 12.92
C GLY A 144 7.89 17.84 13.07
N THR A 145 6.80 17.25 12.61
CA THR A 145 6.54 15.79 12.67
C THR A 145 6.83 15.07 11.36
N ALA A 146 7.16 15.81 10.30
CA ALA A 146 7.52 15.21 9.02
C ALA A 146 8.79 14.38 9.18
N GLU A 147 8.69 13.10 8.92
CA GLU A 147 9.88 12.32 8.59
C GLU A 147 10.42 12.85 7.24
N PRO A 148 11.74 12.90 7.06
CA PRO A 148 12.31 13.32 5.79
C PRO A 148 11.93 12.30 4.70
N CYS A 149 10.78 12.52 4.10
CA CYS A 149 10.46 11.90 2.84
C CYS A 149 11.12 12.80 1.77
N PRO A 150 11.99 12.28 0.91
CA PRO A 150 12.51 13.08 -0.18
C PRO A 150 11.32 13.58 -1.00
N ILE A 151 11.07 14.89 -0.93
CA ILE A 151 10.05 15.51 -1.80
C ILE A 151 10.56 15.35 -3.22
N PRO A 152 9.86 14.61 -4.05
CA PRO A 152 10.29 14.46 -5.43
C PRO A 152 10.29 15.84 -6.09
N LYS A 153 11.38 16.16 -6.75
CA LYS A 153 11.44 17.32 -7.64
C LYS A 153 10.61 17.00 -8.87
N GLY A 154 9.44 17.58 -8.99
CA GLY A 154 8.57 17.41 -10.14
C GLY A 154 7.09 17.35 -9.77
N SER A 155 6.22 17.21 -10.76
CA SER A 155 4.79 16.98 -10.54
C SER A 155 4.58 15.52 -10.14
N CYS A 156 4.17 15.30 -8.91
CA CYS A 156 3.72 14.00 -8.44
C CYS A 156 2.25 14.08 -8.03
N GLN A 157 1.60 12.94 -8.06
CA GLN A 157 0.23 12.77 -7.63
C GLN A 157 0.16 11.67 -6.59
N TYR A 158 -0.75 11.82 -5.64
CA TYR A 158 -1.06 10.79 -4.66
C TYR A 158 -2.37 10.12 -5.04
N TRP A 159 -2.31 8.83 -5.31
CA TRP A 159 -3.45 8.04 -5.73
C TRP A 159 -3.80 6.97 -4.73
N MET A 160 -5.09 6.76 -4.53
CA MET A 160 -5.64 5.60 -3.86
C MET A 160 -6.20 4.67 -4.94
N LEU A 161 -5.67 3.45 -5.00
CA LEU A 161 -5.89 2.54 -6.11
C LEU A 161 -6.40 1.19 -5.63
N ILE A 162 -7.27 0.59 -6.42
CA ILE A 162 -7.60 -0.84 -6.33
C ILE A 162 -7.20 -1.49 -7.66
N GLY A 163 -6.34 -2.50 -7.57
CA GLY A 163 -5.94 -3.34 -8.70
C GLY A 163 -6.41 -4.78 -8.50
N ARG A 164 -6.54 -5.52 -9.59
CA ARG A 164 -6.94 -6.93 -9.55
C ARG A 164 -6.04 -7.78 -10.41
N LYS A 165 -5.62 -8.91 -9.87
CA LYS A 165 -4.87 -9.93 -10.60
C LYS A 165 -5.82 -10.73 -11.49
N GLY A 166 -5.44 -10.90 -12.76
CA GLY A 166 -6.13 -11.77 -13.69
C GLY A 166 -6.08 -13.24 -13.32
#